data_56484ac35889dceaf4f2c89a383f638a
#
_entry.id   56484ac35889dceaf4f2c89a383f638a
#
_cell.length_a   1.000
_cell.length_b   1.000
_cell.length_c   1.000
_cell.angle_alpha   90.00
_cell.angle_beta   90.00
_cell.angle_gamma   90.00
#
_symmetry.space_group_name_H-M   'P 1'
#
loop_
_entity.id
_entity.type
_entity.pdbx_description
1 polymer ?
#
loop_
_entity_poly.entity_id
_entity_poly.type
_entity_poly.pdbx_seq_one_letter_code
_entity_poly.pdbx_strand_id
1 'polypeptide(L)'
;MQRFFIIRAKIFIRSCRWGFAILAAWFAFGTFAFYRWERSSLTEAMKVALFLRFHPSNFWLIYSIWGQWVVFGVVISLFVLQALQRYNPQEVCRMLAHGMKNHAIIVGYTHLGARVVEYFRQTARPYVLIDKDSSVVDDLVRTGEPIIVDDARQETTLIDAGVERASLIVIATNNIDTALLVTKRARERNKQARIIVRCYLDEFTEILEGLGATEIISSSKSAFREIESHLDALISPGIS
;
A
#
# COMPACT_ATOMS: atom_id res chain seq x y z
N MET A 1 -12.83 10.11 -11.02
CA MET A 1 -13.72 9.60 -9.97
C MET A 1 -13.98 8.09 -10.03
N GLN A 2 -14.32 7.49 -11.18
CA GLN A 2 -14.58 6.03 -11.29
C GLN A 2 -13.37 5.13 -10.96
N ARG A 3 -12.15 5.45 -11.40
CA ARG A 3 -10.94 4.66 -11.09
C ARG A 3 -10.61 4.63 -9.60
N PHE A 4 -10.88 5.71 -8.90
CA PHE A 4 -10.65 5.83 -7.45
C PHE A 4 -11.58 4.91 -6.63
N PHE A 5 -12.85 4.80 -7.06
CA PHE A 5 -13.81 3.88 -6.45
C PHE A 5 -13.41 2.41 -6.66
N ILE A 6 -12.89 2.08 -7.84
CA ILE A 6 -12.43 0.72 -8.17
C ILE A 6 -11.21 0.31 -7.32
N ILE A 7 -10.27 1.24 -7.08
CA ILE A 7 -9.08 0.97 -6.26
C ILE A 7 -9.49 0.78 -4.80
N ARG A 8 -10.36 1.62 -4.25
CA ARG A 8 -10.92 1.45 -2.90
C ARG A 8 -11.67 0.14 -2.74
N ALA A 9 -12.50 -0.22 -3.73
CA ALA A 9 -13.20 -1.50 -3.73
C ALA A 9 -12.22 -2.68 -3.76
N LYS A 10 -11.13 -2.62 -4.54
CA LYS A 10 -10.09 -3.66 -4.57
C LYS A 10 -9.36 -3.79 -3.23
N ILE A 11 -9.00 -2.67 -2.59
CA ILE A 11 -8.34 -2.69 -1.27
C ILE A 11 -9.30 -3.25 -0.22
N PHE A 12 -10.57 -2.81 -0.21
CA PHE A 12 -11.61 -3.31 0.68
C PHE A 12 -11.83 -4.81 0.51
N ILE A 13 -12.00 -5.28 -0.73
CA ILE A 13 -12.17 -6.71 -1.04
C ILE A 13 -10.93 -7.51 -0.62
N ARG A 14 -9.73 -6.97 -0.83
CA ARG A 14 -8.48 -7.63 -0.42
C ARG A 14 -8.33 -7.74 1.09
N SER A 15 -8.73 -6.71 1.84
CA SER A 15 -8.71 -6.70 3.31
C SER A 15 -9.78 -7.63 3.90
N CYS A 16 -10.95 -7.70 3.26
CA CYS A 16 -12.09 -8.49 3.72
C CYS A 16 -12.16 -9.89 3.09
N ARG A 17 -11.18 -10.28 2.25
CA ARG A 17 -11.22 -11.55 1.49
C ARG A 17 -11.43 -12.79 2.37
N TRP A 18 -10.84 -12.80 3.56
CA TRP A 18 -11.00 -13.91 4.50
C TRP A 18 -12.40 -13.96 5.10
N GLY A 19 -13.01 -12.81 5.41
CA GLY A 19 -14.40 -12.75 5.88
C GLY A 19 -15.37 -13.26 4.80
N PHE A 20 -15.21 -12.84 3.56
CA PHE A 20 -16.01 -13.34 2.44
C PHE A 20 -15.74 -14.82 2.14
N ALA A 21 -14.49 -15.29 2.28
CA ALA A 21 -14.15 -16.70 2.13
C ALA A 21 -14.82 -17.56 3.22
N ILE A 22 -14.85 -17.10 4.47
CA ILE A 22 -15.54 -17.79 5.58
C ILE A 22 -17.05 -17.87 5.31
N LEU A 23 -17.68 -16.77 4.87
CA LEU A 23 -19.09 -16.77 4.51
C LEU A 23 -19.40 -17.72 3.36
N ALA A 24 -18.59 -17.67 2.29
CA ALA A 24 -18.76 -18.55 1.14
C ALA A 24 -18.59 -20.03 1.55
N ALA A 25 -17.58 -20.34 2.36
CA ALA A 25 -17.38 -21.70 2.89
C ALA A 25 -18.54 -22.15 3.77
N TRP A 26 -19.07 -21.28 4.62
CA TRP A 26 -20.25 -21.58 5.45
C TRP A 26 -21.48 -21.91 4.61
N PHE A 27 -21.81 -21.09 3.62
CA PHE A 27 -22.95 -21.31 2.75
C PHE A 27 -22.75 -22.53 1.83
N ALA A 28 -21.55 -22.78 1.34
CA ALA A 28 -21.23 -23.98 0.58
C ALA A 28 -21.39 -25.24 1.41
N PHE A 29 -20.91 -25.23 2.67
CA PHE A 29 -21.10 -26.31 3.62
C PHE A 29 -22.58 -26.57 3.90
N GLY A 30 -23.37 -25.52 4.19
CA GLY A 30 -24.81 -25.63 4.41
C GLY A 30 -25.52 -26.22 3.18
N THR A 31 -25.24 -25.71 1.99
CA THR A 31 -25.81 -26.22 0.74
C THR A 31 -25.50 -27.69 0.53
N PHE A 32 -24.24 -28.09 0.73
CA PHE A 32 -23.83 -29.50 0.63
C PHE A 32 -24.54 -30.39 1.64
N ALA A 33 -24.63 -29.96 2.90
CA ALA A 33 -25.26 -30.71 3.98
C ALA A 33 -26.77 -30.92 3.72
N PHE A 34 -27.49 -29.86 3.35
CA PHE A 34 -28.92 -29.96 3.03
C PHE A 34 -29.18 -30.81 1.79
N TYR A 35 -28.34 -30.70 0.78
CA TYR A 35 -28.43 -31.55 -0.42
C TYR A 35 -28.20 -33.02 -0.09
N ARG A 36 -27.16 -33.35 0.72
CA ARG A 36 -26.73 -34.73 0.97
C ARG A 36 -27.54 -35.45 2.02
N TRP A 37 -27.90 -34.76 3.12
CA TRP A 37 -28.60 -35.39 4.25
C TRP A 37 -30.12 -35.30 4.16
N GLU A 38 -30.62 -34.19 3.69
CA GLU A 38 -32.08 -34.00 3.58
C GLU A 38 -32.63 -34.34 2.19
N ARG A 39 -31.79 -34.82 1.29
CA ARG A 39 -32.15 -35.24 -0.09
C ARG A 39 -32.95 -34.20 -0.86
N SER A 40 -32.77 -32.93 -0.56
CA SER A 40 -33.43 -31.84 -1.25
C SER A 40 -32.79 -31.59 -2.62
N SER A 41 -33.52 -30.93 -3.54
CA SER A 41 -32.89 -30.49 -4.79
C SER A 41 -31.80 -29.45 -4.52
N LEU A 42 -30.81 -29.33 -5.40
CA LEU A 42 -29.71 -28.37 -5.23
C LEU A 42 -30.20 -26.92 -5.05
N THR A 43 -31.24 -26.54 -5.79
CA THR A 43 -31.84 -25.20 -5.71
C THR A 43 -32.53 -24.94 -4.37
N GLU A 44 -33.23 -25.96 -3.83
CA GLU A 44 -33.86 -25.85 -2.51
C GLU A 44 -32.82 -25.85 -1.39
N ALA A 45 -31.81 -26.71 -1.47
CA ALA A 45 -30.70 -26.73 -0.51
C ALA A 45 -29.98 -25.38 -0.44
N MET A 46 -29.75 -24.73 -1.59
CA MET A 46 -29.14 -23.42 -1.65
C MET A 46 -30.02 -22.33 -1.02
N LYS A 47 -31.33 -22.33 -1.26
CA LYS A 47 -32.26 -21.37 -0.64
C LYS A 47 -32.30 -21.53 0.89
N VAL A 48 -32.31 -22.77 1.38
CA VAL A 48 -32.31 -23.08 2.81
C VAL A 48 -30.98 -22.64 3.45
N ALA A 49 -29.86 -22.95 2.82
CA ALA A 49 -28.53 -22.56 3.31
C ALA A 49 -28.34 -21.04 3.36
N LEU A 50 -28.90 -20.29 2.41
CA LEU A 50 -28.89 -18.84 2.38
C LEU A 50 -29.95 -18.17 3.27
N PHE A 51 -30.65 -18.94 4.12
CA PHE A 51 -31.74 -18.46 4.99
C PHE A 51 -32.95 -17.85 4.24
N LEU A 52 -33.08 -18.13 2.94
CA LEU A 52 -34.19 -17.64 2.12
C LEU A 52 -35.45 -18.49 2.30
N ARG A 53 -35.30 -19.69 2.86
CA ARG A 53 -36.42 -20.62 3.14
C ARG A 53 -36.20 -21.30 4.47
N PHE A 54 -37.29 -21.36 5.26
CA PHE A 54 -37.32 -22.11 6.51
C PHE A 54 -37.39 -23.60 6.21
N HIS A 55 -36.65 -24.42 6.99
CA HIS A 55 -36.71 -25.87 6.93
C HIS A 55 -36.91 -26.45 8.36
N PRO A 56 -37.94 -27.23 8.62
CA PRO A 56 -38.26 -27.71 9.96
C PRO A 56 -37.42 -28.94 10.36
N SER A 57 -36.09 -28.80 10.40
CA SER A 57 -35.19 -29.85 10.87
C SER A 57 -34.30 -29.37 12.02
N ASN A 58 -33.92 -30.31 12.90
CA ASN A 58 -32.97 -30.00 13.98
C ASN A 58 -31.62 -29.52 13.46
N PHE A 59 -31.20 -30.04 12.29
CA PHE A 59 -29.97 -29.59 11.65
C PHE A 59 -30.09 -28.14 11.20
N TRP A 60 -31.23 -27.74 10.63
CA TRP A 60 -31.47 -26.37 10.24
C TRP A 60 -31.43 -25.41 11.44
N LEU A 61 -31.98 -25.79 12.59
CA LEU A 61 -31.92 -24.99 13.81
C LEU A 61 -30.47 -24.75 14.25
N ILE A 62 -29.64 -25.79 14.32
CA ILE A 62 -28.23 -25.67 14.68
C ILE A 62 -27.48 -24.83 13.66
N TYR A 63 -27.66 -25.11 12.37
CA TYR A 63 -27.05 -24.37 11.29
C TYR A 63 -27.42 -22.88 11.30
N SER A 64 -28.69 -22.55 11.54
CA SER A 64 -29.16 -21.16 11.57
C SER A 64 -28.60 -20.37 12.76
N ILE A 65 -28.53 -20.99 13.95
CA ILE A 65 -27.92 -20.36 15.13
C ILE A 65 -26.45 -20.03 14.88
N TRP A 66 -25.66 -21.02 14.46
CA TRP A 66 -24.25 -20.79 14.17
C TRP A 66 -24.03 -19.85 12.98
N GLY A 67 -24.86 -19.95 11.94
CA GLY A 67 -24.80 -19.09 10.78
C GLY A 67 -25.06 -17.61 11.11
N GLN A 68 -25.99 -17.34 12.03
CA GLN A 68 -26.22 -15.97 12.53
C GLN A 68 -24.96 -15.39 13.18
N TRP A 69 -24.23 -16.18 13.99
CA TRP A 69 -22.98 -15.75 14.59
C TRP A 69 -21.88 -15.51 13.55
N VAL A 70 -21.78 -16.35 12.51
CA VAL A 70 -20.83 -16.17 11.42
C VAL A 70 -21.14 -14.88 10.65
N VAL A 71 -22.39 -14.67 10.25
CA VAL A 71 -22.82 -13.46 9.54
C VAL A 71 -22.60 -12.22 10.40
N PHE A 72 -23.03 -12.26 11.67
CA PHE A 72 -22.89 -11.15 12.61
C PHE A 72 -21.42 -10.81 12.87
N GLY A 73 -20.55 -11.82 13.03
CA GLY A 73 -19.11 -11.63 13.21
C GLY A 73 -18.46 -10.95 12.00
N VAL A 74 -18.86 -11.32 10.78
CA VAL A 74 -18.36 -10.66 9.56
C VAL A 74 -18.87 -9.21 9.48
N VAL A 75 -20.15 -8.97 9.74
CA VAL A 75 -20.73 -7.61 9.74
C VAL A 75 -20.05 -6.72 10.77
N ILE A 76 -19.87 -7.21 12.01
CA ILE A 76 -19.16 -6.46 13.05
C ILE A 76 -17.71 -6.18 12.62
N SER A 77 -17.00 -7.17 12.07
CA SER A 77 -15.60 -6.95 11.64
C SER A 77 -15.49 -5.88 10.56
N LEU A 78 -16.45 -5.82 9.63
CA LEU A 78 -16.53 -4.76 8.62
C LEU A 78 -16.81 -3.39 9.26
N PHE A 79 -17.71 -3.33 10.23
CA PHE A 79 -18.04 -2.09 10.93
C PHE A 79 -16.86 -1.60 11.79
N VAL A 80 -16.18 -2.49 12.50
CA VAL A 80 -14.97 -2.16 13.28
C VAL A 80 -13.84 -1.66 12.39
N LEU A 81 -13.59 -2.32 11.24
CA LEU A 81 -12.61 -1.84 10.27
C LEU A 81 -12.95 -0.43 9.77
N GLN A 82 -14.22 -0.16 9.47
CA GLN A 82 -14.66 1.16 9.02
C GLN A 82 -14.52 2.22 10.13
N ALA A 83 -14.83 1.85 11.38
CA ALA A 83 -14.67 2.73 12.53
C ALA A 83 -13.19 3.06 12.79
N LEU A 84 -12.31 2.05 12.74
CA LEU A 84 -10.87 2.24 12.90
C LEU A 84 -10.30 3.19 11.83
N GLN A 85 -10.72 3.03 10.57
CA GLN A 85 -10.33 3.94 9.49
C GLN A 85 -10.76 5.38 9.74
N ARG A 86 -11.86 5.58 10.45
CA ARG A 86 -12.39 6.91 10.79
C ARG A 86 -11.69 7.53 12.00
N TYR A 87 -11.31 6.72 12.99
CA TYR A 87 -10.73 7.19 14.25
C TYR A 87 -9.21 7.26 14.24
N ASN A 88 -8.53 6.38 13.49
CA ASN A 88 -7.07 6.37 13.39
C ASN A 88 -6.62 6.00 11.96
N PRO A 89 -6.78 6.92 11.00
CA PRO A 89 -6.46 6.62 9.60
C PRO A 89 -4.97 6.36 9.38
N GLN A 90 -4.07 6.96 10.16
CA GLN A 90 -2.62 6.76 10.04
C GLN A 90 -2.22 5.33 10.38
N GLU A 91 -2.82 4.74 11.43
CA GLU A 91 -2.53 3.36 11.82
C GLU A 91 -2.99 2.35 10.77
N VAL A 92 -4.12 2.60 10.14
CA VAL A 92 -4.60 1.77 9.02
C VAL A 92 -3.65 1.85 7.83
N CYS A 93 -3.16 3.05 7.49
CA CYS A 93 -2.16 3.25 6.45
C CYS A 93 -0.86 2.51 6.77
N ARG A 94 -0.40 2.55 8.04
CA ARG A 94 0.77 1.82 8.52
C ARG A 94 0.60 0.30 8.41
N MET A 95 -0.56 -0.24 8.79
CA MET A 95 -0.86 -1.67 8.63
C MET A 95 -0.88 -2.10 7.15
N LEU A 96 -1.40 -1.27 6.25
CA LEU A 96 -1.37 -1.53 4.82
C LEU A 96 0.07 -1.56 4.29
N ALA A 97 0.91 -0.61 4.73
CA ALA A 97 2.31 -0.54 4.38
C ALA A 97 3.07 -1.79 4.83
N HIS A 98 2.86 -2.21 6.08
CA HIS A 98 3.53 -3.39 6.67
C HIS A 98 3.22 -4.68 5.90
N GLY A 99 2.05 -4.80 5.30
CA GLY A 99 1.64 -5.98 4.53
C GLY A 99 2.24 -6.08 3.12
N MET A 100 2.94 -5.05 2.62
CA MET A 100 3.41 -5.00 1.25
C MET A 100 4.67 -5.83 0.99
N LYS A 101 4.78 -6.34 -0.26
CA LYS A 101 5.94 -7.10 -0.75
C LYS A 101 6.23 -6.69 -2.19
N ASN A 102 7.50 -6.73 -2.59
CA ASN A 102 7.99 -6.37 -3.92
C ASN A 102 7.47 -4.99 -4.36
N HIS A 103 7.52 -4.05 -3.44
CA HIS A 103 7.03 -2.69 -3.59
C HIS A 103 8.19 -1.68 -3.61
N ALA A 104 7.89 -0.45 -3.98
CA ALA A 104 8.81 0.67 -3.82
C ALA A 104 8.57 1.37 -2.48
N ILE A 105 9.64 1.78 -1.80
CA ILE A 105 9.58 2.69 -0.66
C ILE A 105 10.00 4.08 -1.16
N ILE A 106 9.14 5.08 -0.92
CA ILE A 106 9.40 6.48 -1.28
C ILE A 106 9.59 7.25 0.02
N VAL A 107 10.75 7.88 0.20
CA VAL A 107 11.08 8.65 1.40
C VAL A 107 11.07 10.14 1.09
N GLY A 108 10.11 10.84 1.70
CA GLY A 108 9.89 12.28 1.53
C GLY A 108 8.85 12.63 0.48
N TYR A 109 7.77 13.27 0.90
CA TYR A 109 6.70 13.80 0.03
C TYR A 109 6.98 15.25 -0.38
N THR A 110 8.20 15.48 -0.90
CA THR A 110 8.60 16.74 -1.52
C THR A 110 7.98 16.88 -2.92
N HIS A 111 8.22 18.00 -3.62
CA HIS A 111 7.76 18.14 -5.00
C HIS A 111 8.20 16.98 -5.91
N LEU A 112 9.43 16.47 -5.74
CA LEU A 112 9.89 15.28 -6.47
C LEU A 112 9.20 14.01 -5.96
N GLY A 113 9.13 13.83 -4.65
CA GLY A 113 8.45 12.67 -4.04
C GLY A 113 7.00 12.56 -4.48
N ALA A 114 6.26 13.68 -4.54
CA ALA A 114 4.89 13.72 -5.01
C ALA A 114 4.76 13.25 -6.48
N ARG A 115 5.68 13.67 -7.36
CA ARG A 115 5.72 13.20 -8.76
C ARG A 115 6.02 11.70 -8.85
N VAL A 116 6.91 11.20 -8.00
CA VAL A 116 7.23 9.77 -7.93
C VAL A 116 6.00 8.98 -7.47
N VAL A 117 5.32 9.42 -6.40
CA VAL A 117 4.06 8.81 -5.92
C VAL A 117 3.02 8.78 -7.04
N GLU A 118 2.83 9.90 -7.74
CA GLU A 118 1.85 9.97 -8.82
C GLU A 118 2.19 9.01 -9.96
N TYR A 119 3.46 8.88 -10.33
CA TYR A 119 3.92 7.88 -11.31
C TYR A 119 3.55 6.45 -10.88
N PHE A 120 3.79 6.08 -9.61
CA PHE A 120 3.44 4.75 -9.10
C PHE A 120 1.92 4.51 -9.07
N ARG A 121 1.14 5.56 -8.77
CA ARG A 121 -0.32 5.50 -8.82
C ARG A 121 -0.85 5.30 -10.24
N GLN A 122 -0.32 6.05 -11.20
CA GLN A 122 -0.73 5.94 -12.62
C GLN A 122 -0.37 4.58 -13.22
N THR A 123 0.78 4.04 -12.84
CA THR A 123 1.24 2.72 -13.32
C THR A 123 0.70 1.56 -12.51
N ALA A 124 -0.12 1.82 -11.48
CA ALA A 124 -0.69 0.82 -10.56
C ALA A 124 0.37 -0.10 -9.92
N ARG A 125 1.58 0.40 -9.69
CA ARG A 125 2.66 -0.32 -9.01
C ARG A 125 2.56 -0.14 -7.51
N PRO A 126 2.86 -1.18 -6.71
CA PRO A 126 2.80 -1.08 -5.27
C PRO A 126 3.90 -0.17 -4.73
N TYR A 127 3.55 0.72 -3.81
CA TYR A 127 4.49 1.58 -3.11
C TYR A 127 4.09 1.81 -1.66
N VAL A 128 5.04 2.24 -0.84
CA VAL A 128 4.86 2.76 0.52
C VAL A 128 5.53 4.13 0.57
N LEU A 129 4.81 5.13 1.06
CA LEU A 129 5.35 6.46 1.29
C LEU A 129 5.71 6.63 2.77
N ILE A 130 6.86 7.25 3.04
CA ILE A 130 7.27 7.67 4.39
C ILE A 130 7.49 9.18 4.37
N ASP A 131 6.78 9.90 5.23
CA ASP A 131 7.06 11.30 5.51
C ASP A 131 6.76 11.60 6.98
N LYS A 132 7.57 12.46 7.60
CA LYS A 132 7.37 12.87 9.00
C LYS A 132 6.31 13.95 9.18
N ASP A 133 6.01 14.70 8.14
CA ASP A 133 5.07 15.80 8.18
C ASP A 133 3.66 15.31 7.79
N SER A 134 2.82 15.14 8.80
CA SER A 134 1.43 14.71 8.59
C SER A 134 0.61 15.69 7.74
N SER A 135 0.96 16.99 7.76
CA SER A 135 0.18 18.02 7.06
C SER A 135 0.30 17.90 5.54
N VAL A 136 1.46 17.50 5.02
CA VAL A 136 1.68 17.36 3.58
C VAL A 136 1.08 16.07 3.00
N VAL A 137 0.83 15.06 3.83
CA VAL A 137 0.29 13.75 3.41
C VAL A 137 -1.15 13.51 3.84
N ASP A 138 -1.82 14.49 4.49
CA ASP A 138 -3.16 14.34 5.06
C ASP A 138 -4.19 13.82 4.03
N ASP A 139 -4.19 14.36 2.83
CA ASP A 139 -5.09 13.91 1.75
C ASP A 139 -4.85 12.45 1.35
N LEU A 140 -3.60 12.01 1.33
CA LEU A 140 -3.23 10.64 1.01
C LEU A 140 -3.62 9.69 2.17
N VAL A 141 -3.44 10.11 3.41
CA VAL A 141 -3.88 9.37 4.60
C VAL A 141 -5.41 9.20 4.58
N ARG A 142 -6.16 10.25 4.31
CA ARG A 142 -7.64 10.20 4.19
C ARG A 142 -8.11 9.29 3.08
N THR A 143 -7.33 9.14 2.02
CA THR A 143 -7.64 8.23 0.91
C THR A 143 -7.25 6.79 1.18
N GLY A 144 -6.58 6.50 2.30
CA GLY A 144 -6.18 5.15 2.70
C GLY A 144 -5.01 4.60 1.87
N GLU A 145 -4.11 5.48 1.46
CA GLU A 145 -2.87 5.08 0.78
C GLU A 145 -1.89 4.44 1.79
N PRO A 146 -0.99 3.56 1.35
CA PRO A 146 0.00 2.92 2.22
C PRO A 146 1.09 3.92 2.61
N ILE A 147 0.88 4.64 3.72
CA ILE A 147 1.74 5.71 4.19
C ILE A 147 2.13 5.46 5.64
N ILE A 148 3.36 5.80 5.96
CA ILE A 148 3.88 5.85 7.32
C ILE A 148 4.23 7.30 7.62
N VAL A 149 3.48 7.91 8.54
CA VAL A 149 3.74 9.27 9.03
C VAL A 149 4.71 9.15 10.20
N ASP A 150 6.02 9.15 9.89
CA ASP A 150 7.07 8.97 10.88
C ASP A 150 8.44 9.38 10.31
N ASP A 151 9.45 9.47 11.16
CA ASP A 151 10.81 9.77 10.75
C ASP A 151 11.50 8.55 10.11
N ALA A 152 11.77 8.63 8.81
CA ALA A 152 12.45 7.57 8.06
C ALA A 152 13.87 7.25 8.58
N ARG A 153 14.47 8.15 9.38
CA ARG A 153 15.74 7.88 10.04
C ARG A 153 15.63 6.83 11.13
N GLN A 154 14.43 6.54 11.64
CA GLN A 154 14.23 5.48 12.62
C GLN A 154 14.23 4.12 11.91
N GLU A 155 14.93 3.16 12.50
CA GLU A 155 15.01 1.82 11.95
C GLU A 155 13.66 1.11 11.97
N THR A 156 12.87 1.32 13.02
CA THR A 156 11.50 0.80 13.15
C THR A 156 10.59 1.25 12.02
N THR A 157 10.70 2.51 11.60
CA THR A 157 9.93 3.07 10.49
C THR A 157 10.24 2.36 9.17
N LEU A 158 11.51 2.06 8.90
CA LEU A 158 11.92 1.30 7.71
C LEU A 158 11.46 -0.16 7.76
N ILE A 159 11.47 -0.78 8.94
CA ILE A 159 10.95 -2.14 9.15
C ILE A 159 9.44 -2.16 8.89
N ASP A 160 8.69 -1.21 9.43
CA ASP A 160 7.25 -1.08 9.20
C ASP A 160 6.92 -0.84 7.73
N ALA A 161 7.78 -0.10 7.02
CA ALA A 161 7.67 0.06 5.57
C ALA A 161 8.05 -1.20 4.78
N GLY A 162 8.52 -2.25 5.43
CA GLY A 162 8.90 -3.51 4.77
C GLY A 162 10.19 -3.41 3.96
N VAL A 163 11.20 -2.68 4.44
CA VAL A 163 12.48 -2.46 3.75
C VAL A 163 13.12 -3.77 3.27
N GLU A 164 13.04 -4.84 4.05
CA GLU A 164 13.61 -6.16 3.72
C GLU A 164 12.94 -6.81 2.51
N ARG A 165 11.71 -6.41 2.19
CA ARG A 165 10.88 -6.97 1.12
C ARG A 165 10.66 -6.00 -0.05
N ALA A 166 11.23 -4.80 0.05
CA ALA A 166 11.16 -3.79 -1.00
C ALA A 166 12.09 -4.14 -2.17
N SER A 167 11.66 -3.89 -3.39
CA SER A 167 12.49 -4.04 -4.59
C SER A 167 13.21 -2.76 -4.99
N LEU A 168 12.64 -1.62 -4.59
CA LEU A 168 13.13 -0.29 -4.91
C LEU A 168 12.96 0.65 -3.70
N ILE A 169 13.94 1.51 -3.48
CA ILE A 169 13.87 2.56 -2.46
C ILE A 169 14.24 3.87 -3.14
N VAL A 170 13.33 4.84 -3.12
CA VAL A 170 13.52 6.16 -3.70
C VAL A 170 13.58 7.19 -2.58
N ILE A 171 14.74 7.78 -2.39
CA ILE A 171 14.97 8.80 -1.37
C ILE A 171 14.86 10.17 -2.04
N ALA A 172 13.69 10.82 -1.86
CA ALA A 172 13.32 12.07 -2.51
C ALA A 172 13.37 13.29 -1.56
N THR A 173 13.88 13.10 -0.33
CA THR A 173 14.00 14.19 0.65
C THR A 173 15.00 15.25 0.25
N ASN A 174 14.83 16.46 0.78
CA ASN A 174 15.80 17.56 0.64
C ASN A 174 16.84 17.57 1.79
N ASN A 175 16.67 16.71 2.79
CA ASN A 175 17.55 16.66 3.95
C ASN A 175 18.65 15.62 3.73
N ILE A 176 19.90 16.06 3.70
CA ILE A 176 21.05 15.20 3.41
C ILE A 176 21.30 14.18 4.51
N ASP A 177 21.13 14.56 5.78
CA ASP A 177 21.31 13.64 6.90
C ASP A 177 20.32 12.47 6.81
N THR A 178 19.09 12.77 6.43
CA THR A 178 18.07 11.74 6.18
C THR A 178 18.48 10.85 5.02
N ALA A 179 18.96 11.44 3.92
CA ALA A 179 19.37 10.67 2.76
C ALA A 179 20.52 9.71 3.09
N LEU A 180 21.57 10.19 3.77
CA LEU A 180 22.72 9.38 4.19
C LEU A 180 22.30 8.23 5.11
N LEU A 181 21.53 8.55 6.17
CA LEU A 181 21.18 7.56 7.18
C LEU A 181 20.20 6.51 6.65
N VAL A 182 19.20 6.92 5.86
CA VAL A 182 18.24 6.00 5.22
C VAL A 182 18.96 5.11 4.22
N THR A 183 19.86 5.65 3.38
CA THR A 183 20.64 4.85 2.43
C THR A 183 21.42 3.75 3.14
N LYS A 184 22.18 4.11 4.18
CA LYS A 184 22.95 3.17 4.99
C LYS A 184 22.06 2.07 5.57
N ARG A 185 21.02 2.44 6.33
CA ARG A 185 20.12 1.49 7.00
C ARG A 185 19.37 0.60 6.03
N ALA A 186 18.90 1.18 4.93
CA ALA A 186 18.22 0.43 3.88
C ALA A 186 19.15 -0.62 3.26
N ARG A 187 20.40 -0.28 2.97
CA ARG A 187 21.39 -1.22 2.43
C ARG A 187 21.82 -2.29 3.43
N GLU A 188 21.92 -1.96 4.71
CA GLU A 188 22.20 -2.92 5.76
C GLU A 188 21.11 -3.98 5.86
N ARG A 189 19.83 -3.58 5.75
CA ARG A 189 18.65 -4.44 5.85
C ARG A 189 18.32 -5.18 4.55
N ASN A 190 18.59 -4.57 3.39
CA ASN A 190 18.26 -5.15 2.09
C ASN A 190 19.42 -4.97 1.11
N LYS A 191 20.17 -6.06 0.93
CA LYS A 191 21.35 -6.08 0.04
C LYS A 191 20.98 -6.02 -1.43
N GLN A 192 19.74 -6.38 -1.80
CA GLN A 192 19.30 -6.53 -3.20
C GLN A 192 18.46 -5.38 -3.72
N ALA A 193 17.86 -4.57 -2.84
CA ALA A 193 17.04 -3.45 -3.26
C ALA A 193 17.84 -2.46 -4.10
N ARG A 194 17.24 -1.94 -5.16
CA ARG A 194 17.77 -0.75 -5.85
C ARG A 194 17.49 0.47 -5.00
N ILE A 195 18.49 1.30 -4.77
CA ILE A 195 18.38 2.52 -3.96
C ILE A 195 18.71 3.70 -4.85
N ILE A 196 17.70 4.51 -5.15
CA ILE A 196 17.82 5.75 -5.92
C ILE A 196 17.75 6.92 -4.94
N VAL A 197 18.78 7.76 -4.94
CA VAL A 197 18.87 8.88 -4.01
C VAL A 197 18.90 10.18 -4.78
N ARG A 198 18.01 11.11 -4.43
CA ARG A 198 18.15 12.49 -4.82
C ARG A 198 19.26 13.14 -4.00
N CYS A 199 20.30 13.59 -4.66
CA CYS A 199 21.38 14.36 -4.03
C CYS A 199 21.19 15.85 -4.34
N TYR A 200 21.12 16.66 -3.31
CA TYR A 200 21.00 18.10 -3.44
C TYR A 200 22.38 18.76 -3.47
N LEU A 201 23.33 18.21 -2.73
CA LEU A 201 24.72 18.69 -2.61
C LEU A 201 25.65 17.67 -3.26
N ASP A 202 26.27 18.03 -4.36
CA ASP A 202 27.09 17.13 -5.18
C ASP A 202 28.29 16.54 -4.44
N GLU A 203 28.80 17.22 -3.43
CA GLU A 203 29.89 16.76 -2.55
C GLU A 203 29.58 15.48 -1.79
N PHE A 204 28.28 15.14 -1.60
CA PHE A 204 27.87 13.91 -0.91
C PHE A 204 27.67 12.70 -1.84
N THR A 205 27.90 12.87 -3.15
CA THR A 205 27.68 11.79 -4.12
C THR A 205 28.52 10.56 -3.79
N GLU A 206 29.83 10.74 -3.62
CA GLU A 206 30.77 9.63 -3.32
C GLU A 206 30.42 8.94 -2.00
N ILE A 207 29.98 9.72 -1.00
CA ILE A 207 29.57 9.18 0.30
C ILE A 207 28.33 8.32 0.15
N LEU A 208 27.34 8.79 -0.60
CA LEU A 208 26.09 8.04 -0.86
C LEU A 208 26.36 6.74 -1.65
N GLU A 209 27.27 6.76 -2.63
CA GLU A 209 27.73 5.56 -3.32
C GLU A 209 28.38 4.57 -2.36
N GLY A 210 29.31 5.05 -1.52
CA GLY A 210 29.96 4.24 -0.49
C GLY A 210 28.97 3.64 0.53
N LEU A 211 27.87 4.32 0.82
CA LEU A 211 26.79 3.82 1.68
C LEU A 211 25.86 2.82 0.99
N GLY A 212 26.03 2.62 -0.33
CA GLY A 212 25.32 1.61 -1.09
C GLY A 212 24.13 2.12 -1.90
N ALA A 213 24.06 3.42 -2.24
CA ALA A 213 23.15 3.91 -3.26
C ALA A 213 23.46 3.24 -4.61
N THR A 214 22.39 2.83 -5.33
CA THR A 214 22.54 2.23 -6.66
C THR A 214 22.62 3.32 -7.74
N GLU A 215 21.84 4.37 -7.58
CA GLU A 215 21.78 5.50 -8.49
C GLU A 215 21.64 6.79 -7.69
N ILE A 216 22.40 7.81 -8.08
CA ILE A 216 22.31 9.12 -7.45
C ILE A 216 21.95 10.15 -8.51
N ILE A 217 20.87 10.87 -8.24
CA ILE A 217 20.37 11.94 -9.11
C ILE A 217 20.70 13.27 -8.48
N SER A 218 21.76 13.92 -8.99
CA SER A 218 22.09 15.29 -8.61
C SER A 218 21.06 16.26 -9.17
N SER A 219 20.38 16.97 -8.27
CA SER A 219 19.37 17.94 -8.68
C SER A 219 19.99 19.15 -9.38
N SER A 220 21.16 19.59 -8.95
CA SER A 220 21.89 20.72 -9.56
C SER A 220 22.42 20.37 -10.94
N LYS A 221 23.07 19.21 -11.10
CA LYS A 221 23.56 18.75 -12.42
C LYS A 221 22.42 18.50 -13.40
N SER A 222 21.28 17.95 -12.93
CA SER A 222 20.13 17.71 -13.80
C SER A 222 19.51 19.03 -14.27
N ALA A 223 19.35 20.00 -13.38
CA ALA A 223 18.85 21.33 -13.74
C ALA A 223 19.84 22.06 -14.65
N PHE A 224 21.14 21.95 -14.39
CA PHE A 224 22.17 22.59 -15.24
C PHE A 224 22.14 22.06 -16.66
N ARG A 225 22.04 20.73 -16.86
CA ARG A 225 21.96 20.16 -18.23
C ARG A 225 20.76 20.69 -19.01
N GLU A 226 19.63 20.89 -18.35
CA GLU A 226 18.44 21.47 -18.98
C GLU A 226 18.69 22.92 -19.37
N ILE A 227 19.28 23.72 -18.47
CA ILE A 227 19.65 25.11 -18.74
C ILE A 227 20.71 25.17 -19.88
N GLU A 228 21.74 24.34 -19.81
CA GLU A 228 22.81 24.27 -20.82
C GLU A 228 22.25 24.02 -22.23
N SER A 229 21.31 23.09 -22.37
CA SER A 229 20.65 22.81 -23.64
C SER A 229 19.91 24.03 -24.22
N HIS A 230 19.30 24.85 -23.36
CA HIS A 230 18.65 26.09 -23.77
C HIS A 230 19.65 27.22 -24.07
N LEU A 231 20.73 27.32 -23.30
CA LEU A 231 21.78 28.30 -23.55
C LEU A 231 22.45 28.02 -24.89
N ASP A 232 22.77 26.78 -25.18
CA ASP A 232 23.37 26.39 -26.48
C ASP A 232 22.47 26.75 -27.67
N ALA A 233 21.16 26.56 -27.51
CA ALA A 233 20.18 26.94 -28.53
C ALA A 233 20.08 28.48 -28.75
N LEU A 234 20.33 29.27 -27.70
CA LEU A 234 20.24 30.73 -27.74
C LEU A 234 21.55 31.38 -28.14
N ILE A 235 22.71 30.79 -27.75
CA ILE A 235 24.06 31.36 -27.95
C ILE A 235 24.64 30.89 -29.27
N SER A 236 24.22 29.77 -29.84
CA SER A 236 24.60 29.35 -31.18
C SER A 236 23.86 30.21 -32.21
N PRO A 237 24.39 31.37 -32.64
CA PRO A 237 23.80 32.12 -33.75
C PRO A 237 23.94 31.24 -34.97
N GLY A 238 22.84 31.02 -35.68
CA GLY A 238 22.83 30.29 -36.93
C GLY A 238 23.99 30.81 -37.83
N ILE A 239 24.94 29.92 -38.09
CA ILE A 239 25.89 30.10 -39.19
C ILE A 239 25.06 29.83 -40.43
N SER A 240 24.51 30.91 -40.97
CA SER A 240 23.96 30.97 -42.33
C SER A 240 25.04 31.46 -43.27
#